data_58dca98edce953c8149107f81ca869a3
#
_entry.id   58dca98edce953c8149107f81ca869a3
#
_cell.length_a   1.000
_cell.length_b   1.000
_cell.length_c   1.000
_cell.angle_alpha   90.00
_cell.angle_beta   90.00
_cell.angle_gamma   90.00
#
_symmetry.space_group_name_H-M   'P 1'
#
loop_
_entity.id
_entity.type
_entity.pdbx_description
1 polymer ?
#
loop_
_entity_poly.entity_id
_entity_poly.type
_entity_poly.pdbx_seq_one_letter_code
_entity_poly.pdbx_strand_id
1 'polypeptide(L)'
;MEFYLFNEDYYLEKGAFKLDFIISALELFHHGGWVMYPLLACSILVVAIGIERFIYYKRTCGDNKDMAQQILALAKERNWQETEKVCANNRCFVSDVLAIGLKYRECPMSMKESFEEYISVRANGLKRNLNYLDTIVTMAPLLGLLGTVMGMISSFNVLDVAGDNPALITGGVGEALIATATGLCVAVLALIVHS
;
A
#
# COMPACT_ATOMS: atom_id res chain seq x y z
N MET A 1 -39.52 -15.83 14.48
CA MET A 1 -38.56 -16.21 15.53
C MET A 1 -37.33 -16.92 14.96
N GLU A 2 -37.42 -17.61 13.82
CA GLU A 2 -36.28 -18.30 13.18
C GLU A 2 -35.27 -17.38 12.45
N PHE A 3 -35.68 -16.18 12.07
CA PHE A 3 -34.81 -15.26 11.32
C PHE A 3 -33.73 -14.57 12.21
N TYR A 4 -33.94 -14.51 13.52
CA TYR A 4 -32.97 -13.94 14.46
C TYR A 4 -31.86 -14.94 14.82
N LEU A 5 -32.13 -16.24 14.86
CA LEU A 5 -31.17 -17.29 15.19
C LEU A 5 -30.13 -17.47 14.05
N PHE A 6 -30.57 -17.34 12.79
CA PHE A 6 -29.68 -17.47 11.62
C PHE A 6 -28.65 -16.33 11.54
N ASN A 7 -28.94 -15.17 12.12
CA ASN A 7 -28.04 -14.02 12.08
C ASN A 7 -26.95 -14.08 13.18
N GLU A 8 -27.25 -14.66 14.36
CA GLU A 8 -26.26 -14.84 15.42
C GLU A 8 -25.22 -15.90 15.07
N ASP A 9 -25.63 -17.01 14.49
CA ASP A 9 -24.70 -18.08 14.07
C ASP A 9 -23.73 -17.57 12.99
N TYR A 10 -24.20 -16.74 12.07
CA TYR A 10 -23.36 -16.13 11.02
C TYR A 10 -22.32 -15.15 11.57
N TYR A 11 -22.64 -14.39 12.62
CA TYR A 11 -21.67 -13.49 13.28
C TYR A 11 -20.70 -14.25 14.19
N LEU A 12 -21.14 -15.34 14.84
CA LEU A 12 -20.30 -16.21 15.65
C LEU A 12 -19.30 -16.98 14.77
N GLU A 13 -19.75 -17.51 13.65
CA GLU A 13 -18.89 -18.21 12.68
C GLU A 13 -17.83 -17.28 12.05
N LYS A 14 -18.21 -16.05 11.68
CA LYS A 14 -17.26 -15.01 11.24
C LYS A 14 -16.28 -14.57 12.33
N GLY A 15 -16.74 -14.51 13.58
CA GLY A 15 -15.90 -14.19 14.74
C GLY A 15 -14.90 -15.30 15.02
N ALA A 16 -15.34 -16.56 15.02
CA ALA A 16 -14.50 -17.74 15.19
C ALA A 16 -13.45 -17.87 14.08
N PHE A 17 -13.86 -17.71 12.81
CA PHE A 17 -12.95 -17.73 11.66
C PHE A 17 -11.86 -16.64 11.75
N LYS A 18 -12.21 -15.43 12.23
CA LYS A 18 -11.21 -14.37 12.44
C LYS A 18 -10.26 -14.69 13.59
N LEU A 19 -10.77 -15.29 14.67
CA LEU A 19 -9.94 -15.68 15.81
C LEU A 19 -8.97 -16.79 15.42
N ASP A 20 -9.47 -17.83 14.72
CA ASP A 20 -8.65 -18.95 14.25
C ASP A 20 -7.58 -18.47 13.26
N PHE A 21 -7.93 -17.53 12.38
CA PHE A 21 -6.95 -16.92 11.46
C PHE A 21 -5.86 -16.15 12.20
N ILE A 22 -6.21 -15.38 13.24
CA ILE A 22 -5.24 -14.62 14.05
C ILE A 22 -4.35 -15.59 14.86
N ILE A 23 -4.91 -16.64 15.44
CA ILE A 23 -4.17 -17.64 16.20
C ILE A 23 -3.20 -18.37 15.27
N SER A 24 -3.66 -18.83 14.10
CA SER A 24 -2.81 -19.49 13.09
C SER A 24 -1.70 -18.56 12.58
N ALA A 25 -1.99 -17.26 12.41
CA ALA A 25 -0.98 -16.30 12.01
C ALA A 25 0.07 -16.06 13.11
N LEU A 26 -0.33 -16.06 14.38
CA LEU A 26 0.57 -15.97 15.53
C LEU A 26 1.45 -17.22 15.68
N GLU A 27 0.87 -18.41 15.49
CA GLU A 27 1.62 -19.67 15.48
C GLU A 27 2.64 -19.69 14.32
N LEU A 28 2.19 -19.30 13.12
CA LEU A 28 3.08 -19.16 11.95
C LEU A 28 4.23 -18.19 12.21
N PHE A 29 3.93 -17.09 12.90
CA PHE A 29 4.92 -16.08 13.27
C PHE A 29 5.96 -16.65 14.25
N HIS A 30 5.51 -17.46 15.22
CA HIS A 30 6.41 -18.06 16.21
C HIS A 30 7.29 -19.15 15.58
N HIS A 31 6.77 -19.86 14.58
CA HIS A 31 7.50 -20.88 13.82
C HIS A 31 8.41 -20.32 12.70
N GLY A 32 8.33 -19.05 12.34
CA GLY A 32 9.10 -18.45 11.24
C GLY A 32 10.46 -17.85 11.65
N GLY A 33 10.86 -18.00 12.91
CA GLY A 33 12.14 -17.56 13.43
C GLY A 33 12.33 -16.04 13.53
N TRP A 34 13.53 -15.60 13.83
CA TRP A 34 13.82 -14.19 14.11
C TRP A 34 13.70 -13.28 12.87
N VAL A 35 13.79 -13.81 11.67
CA VAL A 35 13.62 -13.08 10.42
C VAL A 35 12.16 -12.56 10.24
N MET A 36 11.22 -13.14 10.97
CA MET A 36 9.82 -12.67 10.95
C MET A 36 9.64 -11.27 11.54
N TYR A 37 10.51 -10.84 12.48
CA TYR A 37 10.40 -9.49 13.07
C TYR A 37 10.63 -8.37 12.05
N PRO A 38 11.72 -8.35 11.24
CA PRO A 38 11.87 -7.36 10.19
C PRO A 38 10.79 -7.47 9.10
N LEU A 39 10.32 -8.68 8.76
CA LEU A 39 9.22 -8.86 7.81
C LEU A 39 7.90 -8.26 8.33
N LEU A 40 7.62 -8.42 9.62
CA LEU A 40 6.45 -7.80 10.26
C LEU A 40 6.55 -6.28 10.22
N ALA A 41 7.71 -5.70 10.51
CA ALA A 41 7.94 -4.26 10.40
C ALA A 41 7.69 -3.77 8.96
N CYS A 42 8.18 -4.48 7.95
CA CYS A 42 7.91 -4.18 6.54
C CYS A 42 6.40 -4.25 6.23
N SER A 43 5.71 -5.29 6.71
CA SER A 43 4.26 -5.44 6.52
C SER A 43 3.47 -4.27 7.11
N ILE A 44 3.79 -3.83 8.33
CA ILE A 44 3.15 -2.67 8.96
C ILE A 44 3.39 -1.40 8.14
N LEU A 45 4.61 -1.19 7.66
CA LEU A 45 4.95 -0.04 6.82
C LEU A 45 4.16 -0.04 5.50
N VAL A 46 4.03 -1.20 4.84
CA VAL A 46 3.24 -1.34 3.61
C VAL A 46 1.78 -0.95 3.86
N VAL A 47 1.18 -1.45 4.93
CA VAL A 47 -0.22 -1.15 5.28
C VAL A 47 -0.37 0.33 5.63
N ALA A 48 0.55 0.90 6.41
CA ALA A 48 0.51 2.32 6.81
C ALA A 48 0.60 3.24 5.59
N ILE A 49 1.55 2.98 4.68
CA ILE A 49 1.69 3.74 3.44
C ILE A 49 0.47 3.53 2.54
N GLY A 50 -0.05 2.31 2.45
CA GLY A 50 -1.26 2.00 1.67
C GLY A 50 -2.47 2.80 2.13
N ILE A 51 -2.72 2.86 3.44
CA ILE A 51 -3.81 3.63 4.02
C ILE A 51 -3.61 5.14 3.77
N GLU A 52 -2.39 5.65 4.00
CA GLU A 52 -2.04 7.05 3.73
C GLU A 52 -2.33 7.42 2.27
N ARG A 53 -1.90 6.57 1.33
CA ARG A 53 -2.10 6.77 -0.11
C ARG A 53 -3.56 6.70 -0.50
N PHE A 54 -4.29 5.73 0.00
CA PHE A 54 -5.72 5.60 -0.27
C PHE A 54 -6.50 6.85 0.18
N ILE A 55 -6.20 7.37 1.38
CA ILE A 55 -6.82 8.59 1.89
C ILE A 55 -6.40 9.81 1.04
N TYR A 56 -5.13 9.89 0.68
CA TYR A 56 -4.61 10.97 -0.15
C TYR A 56 -5.26 11.01 -1.54
N TYR A 57 -5.33 9.85 -2.22
CA TYR A 57 -6.00 9.76 -3.52
C TYR A 57 -7.49 10.07 -3.44
N LYS A 58 -8.17 9.58 -2.43
CA LYS A 58 -9.59 9.87 -2.21
C LYS A 58 -9.85 11.36 -1.98
N ARG A 59 -8.94 12.06 -1.30
CA ARG A 59 -9.05 13.52 -1.08
C ARG A 59 -8.69 14.32 -2.33
N THR A 60 -7.71 13.88 -3.10
CA THR A 60 -7.19 14.61 -4.27
C THR A 60 -8.04 14.36 -5.52
N CYS A 61 -8.53 13.13 -5.69
CA CYS A 61 -9.37 12.72 -6.83
C CYS A 61 -10.86 12.64 -6.46
N GLY A 62 -11.26 13.05 -5.25
CA GLY A 62 -12.66 13.05 -4.81
C GLY A 62 -13.55 13.81 -5.79
N ASP A 63 -14.76 13.34 -5.94
CA ASP A 63 -15.84 13.59 -6.86
C ASP A 63 -15.91 15.02 -7.46
N ASN A 64 -14.97 15.34 -8.34
CA ASN A 64 -14.85 16.65 -9.00
C ASN A 64 -15.41 16.65 -10.43
N LYS A 65 -16.16 15.58 -10.82
CA LYS A 65 -16.74 15.48 -12.17
C LYS A 65 -17.73 16.61 -12.45
N ASP A 66 -18.59 16.89 -11.49
CA ASP A 66 -19.58 17.95 -11.63
C ASP A 66 -18.94 19.34 -11.69
N MET A 67 -17.88 19.55 -10.89
CA MET A 67 -17.12 20.78 -10.90
C MET A 67 -16.31 20.95 -12.20
N ALA A 68 -15.67 19.90 -12.67
CA ALA A 68 -14.96 19.95 -13.95
C ALA A 68 -15.90 20.27 -15.12
N GLN A 69 -17.12 19.73 -15.10
CA GLN A 69 -18.16 20.05 -16.10
C GLN A 69 -18.65 21.50 -15.97
N GLN A 70 -18.87 22.02 -14.77
CA GLN A 70 -19.24 23.41 -14.54
C GLN A 70 -18.15 24.37 -15.04
N ILE A 71 -16.90 24.11 -14.72
CA ILE A 71 -15.77 24.93 -15.19
C ILE A 71 -15.65 24.88 -16.71
N LEU A 72 -15.85 23.70 -17.31
CA LEU A 72 -15.80 23.53 -18.76
C LEU A 72 -16.93 24.28 -19.46
N ALA A 73 -18.12 24.34 -18.86
CA ALA A 73 -19.28 25.10 -19.34
C ALA A 73 -19.01 26.61 -19.29
N LEU A 74 -18.55 27.12 -18.14
CA LEU A 74 -18.18 28.52 -17.96
C LEU A 74 -17.02 28.96 -18.88
N ALA A 75 -16.03 28.09 -19.09
CA ALA A 75 -14.93 28.36 -20.03
C ALA A 75 -15.40 28.43 -21.50
N LYS A 76 -16.40 27.60 -21.89
CA LYS A 76 -17.02 27.67 -23.22
C LYS A 76 -17.79 28.98 -23.44
N GLU A 77 -18.42 29.50 -22.40
CA GLU A 77 -19.14 30.79 -22.40
C GLU A 77 -18.19 32.00 -22.31
N ARG A 78 -16.87 31.79 -22.24
CA ARG A 78 -15.84 32.81 -22.06
C ARG A 78 -16.04 33.70 -20.81
N ASN A 79 -16.75 33.20 -19.81
CA ASN A 79 -16.96 33.91 -18.54
C ASN A 79 -15.78 33.67 -17.58
N TRP A 80 -14.65 34.30 -17.87
CA TRP A 80 -13.38 34.10 -17.19
C TRP A 80 -13.42 34.50 -15.70
N GLN A 81 -14.19 35.54 -15.36
CA GLN A 81 -14.29 36.05 -13.98
C GLN A 81 -15.00 35.08 -13.03
N GLU A 82 -16.07 34.43 -13.51
CA GLU A 82 -16.75 33.39 -12.73
C GLU A 82 -15.94 32.09 -12.67
N THR A 83 -15.29 31.74 -13.77
CA THR A 83 -14.38 30.58 -13.78
C THR A 83 -13.27 30.72 -12.76
N GLU A 84 -12.66 31.91 -12.63
CA GLU A 84 -11.63 32.19 -11.64
C GLU A 84 -12.15 32.08 -10.19
N LYS A 85 -13.35 32.61 -9.92
CA LYS A 85 -13.99 32.51 -8.60
C LYS A 85 -14.29 31.07 -8.21
N VAL A 86 -14.81 30.27 -9.15
CA VAL A 86 -15.10 28.83 -8.91
C VAL A 86 -13.79 28.07 -8.65
N CYS A 87 -12.73 28.35 -9.40
CA CYS A 87 -11.42 27.76 -9.18
C CYS A 87 -10.81 28.15 -7.82
N ALA A 88 -10.95 29.40 -7.39
CA ALA A 88 -10.41 29.89 -6.12
C ALA A 88 -11.13 29.30 -4.89
N ASN A 89 -12.44 29.04 -5.00
CA ASN A 89 -13.22 28.47 -3.90
C ASN A 89 -13.02 26.96 -3.71
N ASN A 90 -12.53 26.28 -4.73
CA ASN A 90 -12.38 24.82 -4.73
C ASN A 90 -10.90 24.44 -4.93
N ARG A 91 -10.23 24.06 -3.85
CA ARG A 91 -8.82 23.62 -3.90
C ARG A 91 -8.73 22.16 -4.32
N CYS A 92 -8.74 21.90 -5.64
CA CYS A 92 -8.47 20.59 -6.19
C CYS A 92 -7.44 20.68 -7.32
N PHE A 93 -6.86 19.54 -7.71
CA PHE A 93 -5.86 19.48 -8.78
C PHE A 93 -6.34 20.13 -10.07
N VAL A 94 -7.59 19.90 -10.45
CA VAL A 94 -8.19 20.43 -11.68
C VAL A 94 -8.33 21.95 -11.61
N SER A 95 -8.75 22.50 -10.46
CA SER A 95 -8.90 23.96 -10.28
C SER A 95 -7.55 24.68 -10.32
N ASP A 96 -6.51 24.09 -9.72
CA ASP A 96 -5.16 24.67 -9.73
C ASP A 96 -4.57 24.71 -11.15
N VAL A 97 -4.75 23.62 -11.91
CA VAL A 97 -4.32 23.53 -13.31
C VAL A 97 -5.03 24.57 -14.19
N LEU A 98 -6.34 24.72 -13.99
CA LEU A 98 -7.12 25.70 -14.75
C LEU A 98 -6.79 27.15 -14.34
N ALA A 99 -6.52 27.41 -13.07
CA ALA A 99 -6.08 28.73 -12.61
C ALA A 99 -4.75 29.14 -13.27
N ILE A 100 -3.81 28.21 -13.44
CA ILE A 100 -2.57 28.45 -14.19
C ILE A 100 -2.89 28.78 -15.67
N GLY A 101 -3.76 27.98 -16.30
CA GLY A 101 -4.20 28.22 -17.68
C GLY A 101 -4.84 29.61 -17.88
N LEU A 102 -5.68 30.04 -16.92
CA LEU A 102 -6.31 31.35 -16.96
C LEU A 102 -5.31 32.50 -16.77
N LYS A 103 -4.36 32.34 -15.85
CA LYS A 103 -3.32 33.34 -15.53
C LYS A 103 -2.40 33.60 -16.70
N TYR A 104 -2.00 32.57 -17.43
CA TYR A 104 -1.02 32.67 -18.53
C TYR A 104 -1.64 32.59 -19.94
N ARG A 105 -2.96 32.81 -20.07
CA ARG A 105 -3.69 32.70 -21.34
C ARG A 105 -3.14 33.59 -22.47
N GLU A 106 -2.50 34.71 -22.13
CA GLU A 106 -1.97 35.66 -23.08
C GLU A 106 -0.53 35.32 -23.54
N CYS A 107 0.16 34.43 -22.81
CA CYS A 107 1.52 34.00 -23.07
C CYS A 107 1.61 32.46 -23.12
N PRO A 108 1.33 31.82 -24.27
CA PRO A 108 1.29 30.35 -24.38
C PRO A 108 2.60 29.66 -23.99
N MET A 109 3.74 30.30 -24.21
CA MET A 109 5.06 29.76 -23.82
C MET A 109 5.22 29.68 -22.31
N SER A 110 4.92 30.74 -21.59
CA SER A 110 4.96 30.80 -20.13
C SER A 110 3.89 29.90 -19.49
N MET A 111 2.77 29.69 -20.18
CA MET A 111 1.74 28.74 -19.74
C MET A 111 2.28 27.31 -19.72
N LYS A 112 2.97 26.87 -20.78
CA LYS A 112 3.56 25.54 -20.87
C LYS A 112 4.60 25.30 -19.77
N GLU A 113 5.52 26.23 -19.58
CA GLU A 113 6.55 26.15 -18.52
C GLU A 113 5.93 26.07 -17.13
N SER A 114 4.94 26.92 -16.83
CA SER A 114 4.22 26.90 -15.53
C SER A 114 3.44 25.62 -15.30
N PHE A 115 2.88 25.01 -16.35
CA PHE A 115 2.24 23.69 -16.24
C PHE A 115 3.25 22.60 -15.94
N GLU A 116 4.36 22.55 -16.65
CA GLU A 116 5.41 21.54 -16.44
C GLU A 116 5.98 21.65 -15.02
N GLU A 117 6.24 22.87 -14.54
CA GLU A 117 6.68 23.11 -13.17
C GLU A 117 5.65 22.62 -12.14
N TYR A 118 4.39 23.02 -12.27
CA TYR A 118 3.33 22.60 -11.35
C TYR A 118 3.14 21.09 -11.34
N ILE A 119 3.10 20.45 -12.50
CA ILE A 119 2.96 19.00 -12.62
C ILE A 119 4.16 18.30 -12.00
N SER A 120 5.38 18.79 -12.22
CA SER A 120 6.59 18.17 -11.66
C SER A 120 6.62 18.23 -10.13
N VAL A 121 6.27 19.37 -9.55
CA VAL A 121 6.17 19.54 -8.09
C VAL A 121 5.11 18.61 -7.50
N ARG A 122 3.94 18.52 -8.12
CA ARG A 122 2.87 17.63 -7.66
C ARG A 122 3.21 16.15 -7.85
N ALA A 123 3.82 15.78 -8.96
CA ALA A 123 4.27 14.41 -9.23
C ALA A 123 5.33 13.97 -8.21
N ASN A 124 6.26 14.85 -7.85
CA ASN A 124 7.26 14.57 -6.83
C ASN A 124 6.61 14.37 -5.44
N GLY A 125 5.59 15.15 -5.10
CA GLY A 125 4.80 14.95 -3.88
C GLY A 125 4.06 13.61 -3.86
N LEU A 126 3.53 13.18 -5.00
CA LEU A 126 2.87 11.88 -5.16
C LEU A 126 3.86 10.70 -5.06
N LYS A 127 5.07 10.86 -5.58
CA LYS A 127 6.10 9.79 -5.61
C LYS A 127 6.85 9.64 -4.29
N ARG A 128 6.85 10.63 -3.40
CA ARG A 128 7.75 10.70 -2.23
C ARG A 128 7.73 9.44 -1.34
N ASN A 129 6.56 8.87 -1.06
CA ASN A 129 6.45 7.70 -0.19
C ASN A 129 6.44 6.37 -0.97
N LEU A 130 6.25 6.41 -2.29
CA LEU A 130 6.29 5.21 -3.14
C LEU A 130 7.70 4.60 -3.22
N ASN A 131 8.75 5.41 -3.09
CA ASN A 131 10.14 4.91 -3.08
C ASN A 131 10.40 3.93 -1.92
N TYR A 132 9.74 4.11 -0.76
CA TYR A 132 9.85 3.16 0.36
C TYR A 132 9.18 1.83 0.03
N LEU A 133 8.05 1.85 -0.68
CA LEU A 133 7.38 0.62 -1.15
C LEU A 133 8.24 -0.13 -2.15
N ASP A 134 8.88 0.56 -3.08
CA ASP A 134 9.80 -0.04 -4.06
C ASP A 134 10.96 -0.76 -3.37
N THR A 135 11.52 -0.14 -2.34
CA THR A 135 12.54 -0.77 -1.50
C THR A 135 12.01 -2.02 -0.80
N ILE A 136 10.79 -1.99 -0.25
CA ILE A 136 10.20 -3.15 0.45
C ILE A 136 9.88 -4.28 -0.54
N VAL A 137 9.40 -3.98 -1.76
CA VAL A 137 9.16 -4.97 -2.82
C VAL A 137 10.40 -5.81 -3.10
N THR A 138 11.58 -5.18 -3.10
CA THR A 138 12.86 -5.87 -3.33
C THR A 138 13.43 -6.51 -2.07
N MET A 139 13.33 -5.86 -0.91
CA MET A 139 13.90 -6.34 0.35
C MET A 139 13.12 -7.50 0.97
N ALA A 140 11.79 -7.50 0.89
CA ALA A 140 10.97 -8.51 1.55
C ALA A 140 11.26 -9.95 1.06
N PRO A 141 11.41 -10.22 -0.27
CA PRO A 141 11.82 -11.54 -0.73
C PRO A 141 13.23 -11.92 -0.30
N LEU A 142 14.16 -10.96 -0.26
CA LEU A 142 15.54 -11.21 0.19
C LEU A 142 15.59 -11.56 1.69
N LEU A 143 14.77 -10.90 2.51
CA LEU A 143 14.60 -11.28 3.92
C LEU A 143 14.00 -12.68 4.05
N GLY A 144 13.02 -13.03 3.22
CA GLY A 144 12.49 -14.40 3.17
C GLY A 144 13.54 -15.43 2.81
N LEU A 145 14.37 -15.15 1.81
CA LEU A 145 15.51 -16.00 1.44
C LEU A 145 16.55 -16.11 2.56
N LEU A 146 16.85 -15.01 3.25
CA LEU A 146 17.70 -15.03 4.43
C LEU A 146 17.15 -15.97 5.50
N GLY A 147 15.81 -15.98 5.69
CA GLY A 147 15.14 -16.91 6.60
C GLY A 147 15.38 -18.37 6.23
N THR A 148 15.37 -18.74 4.94
CA THR A 148 15.70 -20.13 4.54
C THR A 148 17.15 -20.49 4.84
N VAL A 149 18.07 -19.61 4.58
CA VAL A 149 19.49 -19.86 4.86
C VAL A 149 19.72 -20.06 6.37
N MET A 150 19.16 -19.19 7.19
CA MET A 150 19.29 -19.27 8.64
C MET A 150 18.58 -20.51 9.23
N GLY A 151 17.37 -20.84 8.75
CA GLY A 151 16.64 -22.03 9.17
C GLY A 151 17.36 -23.33 8.82
N MET A 152 17.96 -23.40 7.62
CA MET A 152 18.79 -24.55 7.23
C MET A 152 20.06 -24.68 8.06
N ILE A 153 20.78 -23.57 8.30
CA ILE A 153 21.97 -23.58 9.17
C ILE A 153 21.60 -24.08 10.57
N SER A 154 20.48 -23.60 11.12
CA SER A 154 19.99 -24.05 12.43
C SER A 154 19.70 -25.56 12.44
N SER A 155 19.05 -26.08 11.40
CA SER A 155 18.73 -27.52 11.24
C SER A 155 19.99 -28.39 11.24
N PHE A 156 21.03 -27.98 10.50
CA PHE A 156 22.29 -28.72 10.43
C PHE A 156 23.08 -28.66 11.73
N ASN A 157 23.08 -27.52 12.44
CA ASN A 157 23.72 -27.42 13.75
C ASN A 157 23.12 -28.34 14.80
N VAL A 158 21.79 -28.55 14.75
CA VAL A 158 21.09 -29.47 15.65
C VAL A 158 21.41 -30.92 15.33
N LEU A 159 21.63 -31.27 14.06
CA LEU A 159 22.00 -32.60 13.62
C LEU A 159 23.37 -33.02 14.23
N ASP A 160 24.34 -32.12 14.24
CA ASP A 160 25.67 -32.36 14.80
C ASP A 160 25.65 -32.70 16.29
N VAL A 161 24.69 -32.17 17.03
CA VAL A 161 24.59 -32.33 18.50
C VAL A 161 23.65 -33.47 18.91
N ALA A 162 22.55 -33.69 18.18
CA ALA A 162 21.45 -34.56 18.60
C ALA A 162 21.44 -35.94 17.94
N GLY A 163 22.37 -36.27 17.03
CA GLY A 163 22.41 -37.51 16.30
C GLY A 163 21.24 -37.62 15.26
N ASP A 164 21.06 -38.82 14.68
CA ASP A 164 20.14 -39.09 13.58
C ASP A 164 18.65 -38.99 13.96
N ASN A 165 18.17 -37.81 14.37
CA ASN A 165 16.74 -37.59 14.58
C ASN A 165 16.13 -36.76 13.43
N PRO A 166 15.47 -37.40 12.44
CA PRO A 166 14.93 -36.71 11.25
C PRO A 166 13.88 -35.64 11.56
N ALA A 167 13.17 -35.79 12.69
CA ALA A 167 12.11 -34.84 13.07
C ALA A 167 12.63 -33.44 13.38
N LEU A 168 13.86 -33.33 13.90
CA LEU A 168 14.50 -32.04 14.22
C LEU A 168 14.88 -31.28 12.96
N ILE A 169 15.33 -31.97 11.91
CA ILE A 169 15.67 -31.38 10.61
C ILE A 169 14.42 -30.84 9.94
N THR A 170 13.33 -31.62 9.97
CA THR A 170 12.06 -31.25 9.33
C THR A 170 11.47 -29.97 9.93
N GLY A 171 11.63 -29.76 11.24
CA GLY A 171 11.18 -28.53 11.91
C GLY A 171 11.85 -27.27 11.36
N GLY A 172 13.18 -27.24 11.28
CA GLY A 172 13.89 -26.08 10.80
C GLY A 172 13.74 -25.81 9.30
N VAL A 173 13.53 -26.84 8.50
CA VAL A 173 13.15 -26.69 7.08
C VAL A 173 11.76 -26.07 6.97
N GLY A 174 10.82 -26.48 7.81
CA GLY A 174 9.47 -25.88 7.89
C GLY A 174 9.52 -24.40 8.23
N GLU A 175 10.29 -24.02 9.25
CA GLU A 175 10.55 -22.64 9.64
C GLU A 175 11.09 -21.80 8.46
N ALA A 176 12.08 -22.32 7.75
CA ALA A 176 12.66 -21.68 6.59
C ALA A 176 11.65 -21.39 5.47
N LEU A 177 10.79 -22.36 5.15
CA LEU A 177 9.75 -22.22 4.11
C LEU A 177 8.69 -21.18 4.49
N ILE A 178 8.30 -21.13 5.77
CA ILE A 178 7.34 -20.13 6.30
C ILE A 178 7.91 -18.73 6.13
N ALA A 179 9.18 -18.51 6.48
CA ALA A 179 9.81 -17.20 6.33
C ALA A 179 9.82 -16.73 4.86
N THR A 180 10.13 -17.62 3.92
CA THR A 180 10.12 -17.28 2.48
C THR A 180 8.72 -16.97 1.98
N ALA A 181 7.74 -17.80 2.32
CA ALA A 181 6.35 -17.59 1.91
C ALA A 181 5.84 -16.23 2.43
N THR A 182 6.14 -15.89 3.69
CA THR A 182 5.77 -14.60 4.29
C THR A 182 6.46 -13.43 3.58
N GLY A 183 7.74 -13.53 3.27
CA GLY A 183 8.49 -12.50 2.53
C GLY A 183 7.89 -12.22 1.16
N LEU A 184 7.52 -13.28 0.42
CA LEU A 184 6.85 -13.15 -0.88
C LEU A 184 5.45 -12.51 -0.75
N CYS A 185 4.66 -12.90 0.25
CA CYS A 185 3.35 -12.28 0.51
C CYS A 185 3.47 -10.79 0.78
N VAL A 186 4.43 -10.36 1.62
CA VAL A 186 4.68 -8.95 1.90
C VAL A 186 5.11 -8.20 0.64
N ALA A 187 5.97 -8.78 -0.19
CA ALA A 187 6.40 -8.19 -1.45
C ALA A 187 5.24 -7.99 -2.44
N VAL A 188 4.36 -9.00 -2.58
CA VAL A 188 3.18 -8.91 -3.45
C VAL A 188 2.23 -7.83 -2.96
N LEU A 189 1.98 -7.74 -1.65
CA LEU A 189 1.14 -6.67 -1.07
C LEU A 189 1.76 -5.29 -1.32
N ALA A 190 3.08 -5.15 -1.13
CA ALA A 190 3.79 -3.90 -1.40
C ALA A 190 3.69 -3.50 -2.88
N LEU A 191 3.80 -4.46 -3.80
CA LEU A 191 3.68 -4.25 -5.24
C LEU A 191 2.26 -3.77 -5.62
N ILE A 192 1.21 -4.37 -5.05
CA ILE A 192 -0.19 -3.96 -5.28
C ILE A 192 -0.42 -2.53 -4.82
N VAL A 193 0.14 -2.16 -3.67
CA VAL A 193 0.01 -0.78 -3.15
C VAL A 193 0.85 0.22 -3.95
N HIS A 194 1.98 -0.23 -4.50
CA HIS A 194 2.87 0.60 -5.32
C HIS A 194 2.29 0.88 -6.72
N SER A 195 1.57 -0.11 -7.33
CA SER A 195 1.00 -0.03 -8.68
C SER A 195 -0.20 0.91 -8.77
#